data_f2f78724c0e6d5f18036289210cefcbb
#
_entry.id   f2f78724c0e6d5f18036289210cefcbb
#
_cell.length_a   1.000
_cell.length_b   1.000
_cell.length_c   1.000
_cell.angle_alpha   90.00
_cell.angle_beta   90.00
_cell.angle_gamma   90.00
#
_symmetry.space_group_name_H-M   'P 1'
#
loop_
_entity.id
_entity.type
_entity.pdbx_description
1 polymer ?
#
loop_
_entity_poly.entity_id
_entity_poly.type
_entity_poly.pdbx_seq_one_letter_code
_entity_poly.pdbx_strand_id
1 'polypeptide(L)'
;PYDEAAVQAYNAALKAGKAVDTAFAPTVSRLQQWPVQIKLAPVNAPYFNGAQLLIAADCTAYAYAGFHEKFMKGHVTLIGCPKLDAIDYSEKLTEIFRNNDIRSISVVRMEVPCCGGMTYAVQKAIANSGKDIPCKVTVLSINGDILSE
;
A
#
# COMPACT_ATOMS: atom_id res chain seq x y z
N PRO A 1 -9.42 27.81 -3.56
CA PRO A 1 -10.34 27.14 -2.63
C PRO A 1 -10.69 25.75 -3.17
N TYR A 2 -10.79 24.77 -2.29
CA TYR A 2 -11.19 23.42 -2.65
C TYR A 2 -12.69 23.42 -3.05
N ASP A 3 -12.98 22.96 -4.25
CA ASP A 3 -14.34 22.84 -4.76
C ASP A 3 -14.76 21.36 -4.77
N GLU A 4 -15.49 20.96 -3.75
CA GLU A 4 -15.91 19.57 -3.57
C GLU A 4 -16.83 19.09 -4.71
N ALA A 5 -17.72 19.96 -5.20
CA ALA A 5 -18.62 19.60 -6.28
C ALA A 5 -17.87 19.34 -7.59
N ALA A 6 -16.86 20.15 -7.90
CA ALA A 6 -15.99 19.94 -9.05
C ALA A 6 -15.21 18.64 -8.95
N VAL A 7 -14.70 18.32 -7.76
CA VAL A 7 -13.98 17.05 -7.50
C VAL A 7 -14.89 15.85 -7.68
N GLN A 8 -16.11 15.91 -7.16
CA GLN A 8 -17.09 14.82 -7.31
C GLN A 8 -17.48 14.61 -8.77
N ALA A 9 -17.73 15.70 -9.51
CA ALA A 9 -18.07 15.62 -10.93
C ALA A 9 -16.91 15.04 -11.77
N TYR A 10 -15.69 15.45 -11.49
CA TYR A 10 -14.49 14.92 -12.13
C TYR A 10 -14.33 13.42 -11.89
N ASN A 11 -14.46 13.00 -10.63
CA ASN A 11 -14.34 11.58 -10.26
C ASN A 11 -15.42 10.72 -10.91
N ALA A 12 -16.64 11.23 -10.98
CA ALA A 12 -17.75 10.55 -11.65
C ALA A 12 -17.47 10.39 -13.17
N ALA A 13 -16.94 11.43 -13.81
CA ALA A 13 -16.57 11.37 -15.22
C ALA A 13 -15.47 10.36 -15.50
N LEU A 14 -14.43 10.29 -14.64
CA LEU A 14 -13.37 9.30 -14.75
C LEU A 14 -13.92 7.87 -14.62
N LYS A 15 -14.77 7.62 -13.64
CA LYS A 15 -15.39 6.30 -13.43
C LYS A 15 -16.27 5.87 -14.62
N ALA A 16 -16.87 6.84 -15.29
CA ALA A 16 -17.68 6.61 -16.50
C ALA A 16 -16.84 6.48 -17.79
N GLY A 17 -15.51 6.59 -17.71
CA GLY A 17 -14.63 6.51 -18.87
C GLY A 17 -14.70 7.73 -19.78
N LYS A 18 -15.22 8.87 -19.32
CA LYS A 18 -15.31 10.10 -20.10
C LYS A 18 -13.98 10.83 -20.11
N ALA A 19 -13.73 11.56 -21.21
CA ALA A 19 -12.59 12.46 -21.27
C ALA A 19 -12.73 13.58 -20.23
N VAL A 20 -11.66 13.84 -19.48
CA VAL A 20 -11.61 14.88 -18.45
C VAL A 20 -10.43 15.80 -18.70
N ASP A 21 -10.57 17.05 -18.27
CA ASP A 21 -9.46 18.02 -18.35
C ASP A 21 -8.40 17.66 -17.30
N THR A 22 -7.24 17.21 -17.75
CA THR A 22 -6.14 16.81 -16.86
C THR A 22 -5.43 17.99 -16.20
N ALA A 23 -5.67 19.22 -16.63
CA ALA A 23 -5.12 20.41 -15.99
C ALA A 23 -5.72 20.65 -14.59
N PHE A 24 -6.88 20.09 -14.32
CA PHE A 24 -7.58 20.14 -13.03
C PHE A 24 -7.77 18.76 -12.39
N ALA A 25 -6.89 17.80 -12.67
CA ALA A 25 -7.04 16.44 -12.17
C ALA A 25 -7.03 16.38 -10.63
N PRO A 26 -8.19 16.28 -9.96
CA PRO A 26 -8.20 15.97 -8.55
C PRO A 26 -7.72 14.53 -8.38
N THR A 27 -7.06 14.27 -7.28
CA THR A 27 -6.65 12.92 -6.93
C THR A 27 -7.87 12.04 -6.69
N VAL A 28 -7.86 10.82 -7.23
CA VAL A 28 -8.90 9.81 -7.06
C VAL A 28 -8.40 8.77 -6.08
N SER A 29 -9.28 8.27 -5.19
CA SER A 29 -8.93 7.15 -4.33
C SER A 29 -8.61 5.91 -5.18
N ARG A 30 -7.48 5.29 -4.90
CA ARG A 30 -7.05 4.03 -5.53
C ARG A 30 -7.21 2.83 -4.60
N LEU A 31 -7.85 3.01 -3.46
CA LEU A 31 -8.14 1.93 -2.54
C LEU A 31 -9.15 0.95 -3.16
N GLN A 32 -8.81 -0.34 -3.16
CA GLN A 32 -9.61 -1.38 -3.84
C GLN A 32 -10.24 -2.37 -2.87
N GLN A 33 -9.84 -2.36 -1.60
CA GLN A 33 -10.35 -3.31 -0.62
C GLN A 33 -10.39 -2.71 0.79
N TRP A 34 -11.11 -3.38 1.66
CA TRP A 34 -11.21 -3.06 3.08
C TRP A 34 -11.33 -4.37 3.89
N PRO A 35 -10.75 -4.47 5.10
CA PRO A 35 -9.91 -3.48 5.79
C PRO A 35 -8.48 -3.40 5.23
N VAL A 36 -7.74 -2.32 5.58
CA VAL A 36 -6.36 -2.10 5.13
C VAL A 36 -5.31 -2.48 6.18
N GLN A 37 -5.65 -2.47 7.46
CA GLN A 37 -4.72 -2.82 8.53
C GLN A 37 -4.34 -4.30 8.44
N ILE A 38 -3.03 -4.59 8.50
CA ILE A 38 -2.52 -5.98 8.47
C ILE A 38 -3.21 -6.83 9.52
N LYS A 39 -3.39 -6.31 10.74
CA LYS A 39 -4.01 -7.04 11.85
C LYS A 39 -5.47 -7.44 11.58
N LEU A 40 -6.16 -6.70 10.72
CA LEU A 40 -7.60 -6.88 10.47
C LEU A 40 -7.90 -7.62 9.16
N ALA A 41 -6.96 -7.64 8.23
CA ALA A 41 -7.18 -8.25 6.92
C ALA A 41 -7.39 -9.76 7.04
N PRO A 42 -8.39 -10.34 6.36
CA PRO A 42 -8.57 -11.80 6.33
C PRO A 42 -7.42 -12.46 5.57
N VAL A 43 -6.90 -13.57 6.09
CA VAL A 43 -5.76 -14.29 5.48
C VAL A 43 -6.10 -14.85 4.10
N ASN A 44 -7.33 -15.29 3.89
CA ASN A 44 -7.79 -15.98 2.67
C ASN A 44 -8.70 -15.11 1.81
N ALA A 45 -8.57 -13.79 1.87
CA ALA A 45 -9.42 -12.91 1.06
C ALA A 45 -9.19 -13.15 -0.45
N PRO A 46 -10.26 -13.26 -1.26
CA PRO A 46 -10.12 -13.54 -2.70
C PRO A 46 -9.30 -12.51 -3.46
N TYR A 47 -9.27 -11.26 -2.99
CA TYR A 47 -8.51 -10.17 -3.65
C TYR A 47 -6.99 -10.35 -3.58
N PHE A 48 -6.48 -11.25 -2.74
CA PHE A 48 -5.04 -11.52 -2.69
C PHE A 48 -4.55 -12.35 -3.88
N ASN A 49 -5.39 -13.18 -4.49
CA ASN A 49 -4.95 -14.05 -5.57
C ASN A 49 -4.66 -13.26 -6.85
N GLY A 50 -3.44 -13.40 -7.35
CA GLY A 50 -2.95 -12.64 -8.49
C GLY A 50 -2.59 -11.18 -8.17
N ALA A 51 -2.55 -10.80 -6.89
CA ALA A 51 -2.37 -9.41 -6.49
C ALA A 51 -0.92 -8.95 -6.59
N GLN A 52 -0.75 -7.70 -7.01
CA GLN A 52 0.39 -6.89 -6.65
C GLN A 52 0.08 -6.29 -5.28
N LEU A 53 0.89 -6.61 -4.28
CA LEU A 53 0.62 -6.24 -2.89
C LEU A 53 1.47 -5.05 -2.47
N LEU A 54 0.82 -4.01 -1.96
CA LEU A 54 1.48 -2.90 -1.30
C LEU A 54 1.41 -3.10 0.22
N ILE A 55 2.56 -3.08 0.87
CA ILE A 55 2.66 -3.08 2.33
C ILE A 55 3.34 -1.79 2.76
N ALA A 56 2.59 -0.90 3.38
CA ALA A 56 3.04 0.44 3.69
C ALA A 56 2.97 0.74 5.19
N ALA A 57 3.96 1.48 5.68
CA ALA A 57 3.89 2.04 7.03
C ALA A 57 2.77 3.09 7.12
N ASP A 58 2.09 3.17 8.25
CA ASP A 58 0.92 4.03 8.45
C ASP A 58 1.16 5.50 8.06
N CYS A 59 2.38 6.01 8.26
CA CYS A 59 2.69 7.42 8.01
C CYS A 59 2.97 7.76 6.55
N THR A 60 3.16 6.77 5.68
CA THR A 60 3.65 7.00 4.31
C THR A 60 2.66 7.74 3.42
N ALA A 61 1.37 7.43 3.55
CA ALA A 61 0.33 8.11 2.79
C ALA A 61 0.17 9.58 3.19
N TYR A 62 0.48 9.92 4.43
CA TYR A 62 0.48 11.30 4.91
C TYR A 62 1.70 12.08 4.45
N ALA A 63 2.86 11.42 4.37
CA ALA A 63 4.11 12.08 4.02
C ALA A 63 4.25 12.33 2.51
N TYR A 64 3.80 11.40 1.68
CA TYR A 64 3.97 11.45 0.23
C TYR A 64 2.67 11.85 -0.48
N ALA A 65 2.66 13.03 -1.11
CA ALA A 65 1.44 13.60 -1.69
C ALA A 65 0.82 12.75 -2.81
N GLY A 66 1.63 12.08 -3.62
CA GLY A 66 1.19 11.24 -4.74
C GLY A 66 0.96 9.78 -4.37
N PHE A 67 0.69 9.46 -3.12
CA PHE A 67 0.68 8.08 -2.62
C PHE A 67 -0.33 7.18 -3.35
N HIS A 68 -1.55 7.66 -3.57
CA HIS A 68 -2.58 6.89 -4.28
C HIS A 68 -2.17 6.55 -5.71
N GLU A 69 -1.70 7.55 -6.47
CA GLU A 69 -1.32 7.34 -7.88
C GLU A 69 -0.04 6.53 -8.03
N LYS A 70 0.97 6.79 -7.20
CA LYS A 70 2.26 6.13 -7.36
C LYS A 70 2.29 4.73 -6.76
N PHE A 71 1.73 4.55 -5.57
CA PHE A 71 1.90 3.31 -4.81
C PHE A 71 0.63 2.45 -4.76
N MET A 72 -0.54 3.04 -4.57
CA MET A 72 -1.77 2.27 -4.38
C MET A 72 -2.40 1.80 -5.67
N LYS A 73 -2.27 2.56 -6.75
CA LYS A 73 -2.88 2.23 -8.04
C LYS A 73 -2.47 0.84 -8.50
N GLY A 74 -3.45 -0.02 -8.75
CA GLY A 74 -3.22 -1.40 -9.21
C GLY A 74 -2.71 -2.36 -8.13
N HIS A 75 -2.72 -1.95 -6.86
CA HIS A 75 -2.24 -2.76 -5.74
C HIS A 75 -3.34 -3.04 -4.72
N VAL A 76 -3.26 -4.21 -4.11
CA VAL A 76 -3.96 -4.48 -2.84
C VAL A 76 -3.11 -3.90 -1.73
N THR A 77 -3.71 -3.12 -0.84
CA THR A 77 -2.98 -2.32 0.15
C THR A 77 -3.17 -2.86 1.56
N LEU A 78 -2.05 -3.12 2.23
CA LEU A 78 -2.00 -3.41 3.66
C LEU A 78 -1.12 -2.38 4.36
N ILE A 79 -1.54 -1.92 5.54
CA ILE A 79 -0.78 -0.93 6.32
C ILE A 79 -0.58 -1.38 7.76
N GLY A 80 0.40 -0.80 8.41
CA GLY A 80 0.67 -1.03 9.82
C GLY A 80 1.80 -0.14 10.34
N CYS A 81 1.98 -0.17 11.66
CA CYS A 81 3.09 0.52 12.33
C CYS A 81 3.77 -0.45 13.30
N PRO A 82 5.02 -0.87 13.02
CA PRO A 82 5.71 -1.84 13.89
C PRO A 82 5.94 -1.30 15.31
N LYS A 83 6.01 0.02 15.47
CA LYS A 83 6.22 0.64 16.77
C LYS A 83 4.93 0.70 17.61
N LEU A 84 3.80 1.01 16.98
CA LEU A 84 2.51 1.15 17.68
C LEU A 84 1.84 -0.20 17.91
N ASP A 85 1.99 -1.13 16.99
CA ASP A 85 1.43 -2.47 17.13
C ASP A 85 2.42 -3.40 17.80
N ALA A 86 2.06 -3.93 18.96
CA ALA A 86 2.89 -4.85 19.74
C ALA A 86 2.75 -6.30 19.23
N ILE A 87 2.89 -6.49 17.90
CA ILE A 87 2.82 -7.83 17.29
C ILE A 87 3.95 -8.01 16.26
N ASP A 88 4.25 -9.27 15.98
CA ASP A 88 5.12 -9.65 14.87
C ASP A 88 4.29 -9.83 13.60
N TYR A 89 4.32 -8.83 12.71
CA TYR A 89 3.59 -8.90 11.44
C TYR A 89 4.01 -10.05 10.55
N SER A 90 5.24 -10.58 10.73
CA SER A 90 5.73 -11.66 9.89
C SER A 90 4.89 -12.93 10.00
N GLU A 91 4.27 -13.20 11.13
CA GLU A 91 3.41 -14.37 11.32
C GLU A 91 2.19 -14.31 10.38
N LYS A 92 1.44 -13.22 10.44
CA LYS A 92 0.25 -13.05 9.59
C LYS A 92 0.61 -12.90 8.12
N LEU A 93 1.64 -12.15 7.80
CA LEU A 93 2.11 -11.98 6.42
C LEU A 93 2.56 -13.32 5.83
N THR A 94 3.21 -14.17 6.61
CA THR A 94 3.57 -15.53 6.18
C THR A 94 2.33 -16.33 5.77
N GLU A 95 1.26 -16.28 6.56
CA GLU A 95 0.01 -16.95 6.25
C GLU A 95 -0.63 -16.41 4.96
N ILE A 96 -0.64 -15.09 4.79
CA ILE A 96 -1.17 -14.46 3.57
C ILE A 96 -0.35 -14.89 2.35
N PHE A 97 0.98 -14.85 2.43
CA PHE A 97 1.84 -15.21 1.30
C PHE A 97 1.78 -16.70 0.97
N ARG A 98 1.68 -17.54 2.00
CA ARG A 98 1.60 -19.00 1.82
C ARG A 98 0.29 -19.44 1.16
N ASN A 99 -0.83 -18.83 1.54
CA ASN A 99 -2.16 -19.28 1.14
C ASN A 99 -2.69 -18.60 -0.12
N ASN A 100 -2.00 -17.61 -0.66
CA ASN A 100 -2.46 -16.85 -1.81
C ASN A 100 -1.37 -16.73 -2.88
N ASP A 101 -1.80 -16.55 -4.13
CA ASP A 101 -0.89 -16.29 -5.24
C ASP A 101 -0.55 -14.80 -5.31
N ILE A 102 0.47 -14.37 -4.58
CA ILE A 102 0.95 -12.98 -4.56
C ILE A 102 1.97 -12.81 -5.69
N ARG A 103 1.69 -11.90 -6.63
CA ARG A 103 2.56 -11.67 -7.80
C ARG A 103 3.81 -10.89 -7.46
N SER A 104 3.67 -9.87 -6.62
CA SER A 104 4.78 -9.01 -6.20
C SER A 104 4.42 -8.29 -4.91
N ILE A 105 5.46 -7.82 -4.21
CA ILE A 105 5.31 -7.04 -2.98
C ILE A 105 6.09 -5.74 -3.15
N SER A 106 5.43 -4.62 -2.87
CA SER A 106 6.04 -3.30 -2.75
C SER A 106 5.93 -2.85 -1.30
N VAL A 107 7.06 -2.62 -0.65
CA VAL A 107 7.13 -2.08 0.71
C VAL A 107 7.40 -0.59 0.62
N VAL A 108 6.60 0.23 1.29
CA VAL A 108 6.84 1.66 1.41
C VAL A 108 6.98 2.02 2.88
N ARG A 109 8.11 2.59 3.25
CA ARG A 109 8.43 2.92 4.64
C ARG A 109 9.00 4.32 4.76
N MET A 110 8.92 4.87 5.97
CA MET A 110 9.60 6.13 6.29
C MET A 110 11.09 5.90 6.60
N GLU A 111 11.89 6.96 6.48
CA GLU A 111 13.32 6.94 6.82
C GLU A 111 13.60 6.69 8.29
N VAL A 112 12.64 6.94 9.16
CA VAL A 112 12.80 6.82 10.62
C VAL A 112 13.06 5.34 11.01
N PRO A 113 13.90 5.11 12.05
CA PRO A 113 14.34 3.77 12.41
C PRO A 113 13.20 2.78 12.73
N CYS A 114 12.10 3.25 13.32
CA CYS A 114 10.97 2.39 13.69
C CYS A 114 10.31 1.72 12.48
N CYS A 115 10.41 2.30 11.28
CA CYS A 115 9.84 1.73 10.07
C CYS A 115 10.67 0.58 9.47
N GLY A 116 11.91 0.39 9.91
CA GLY A 116 12.74 -0.74 9.48
C GLY A 116 12.15 -2.10 9.81
N GLY A 117 11.34 -2.17 10.87
CA GLY A 117 10.62 -3.37 11.25
C GLY A 117 9.61 -3.87 10.21
N MET A 118 9.05 -2.97 9.39
CA MET A 118 8.15 -3.35 8.29
C MET A 118 8.89 -4.15 7.21
N THR A 119 10.03 -3.66 6.76
CA THR A 119 10.86 -4.36 5.78
C THR A 119 11.30 -5.73 6.31
N TYR A 120 11.77 -5.77 7.55
CA TYR A 120 12.19 -7.01 8.19
C TYR A 120 11.05 -8.03 8.24
N ALA A 121 9.86 -7.62 8.67
CA ALA A 121 8.70 -8.50 8.77
C ALA A 121 8.30 -9.09 7.40
N VAL A 122 8.31 -8.26 6.36
CA VAL A 122 7.98 -8.70 5.00
C VAL A 122 9.01 -9.70 4.48
N GLN A 123 10.30 -9.39 4.62
CA GLN A 123 11.37 -10.28 4.16
C GLN A 123 11.36 -11.62 4.90
N LYS A 124 11.14 -11.60 6.20
CA LYS A 124 10.99 -12.82 7.00
C LYS A 124 9.76 -13.64 6.56
N ALA A 125 8.65 -12.98 6.28
CA ALA A 125 7.44 -13.65 5.83
C ALA A 125 7.62 -14.29 4.45
N ILE A 126 8.30 -13.64 3.53
CA ILE A 126 8.63 -14.23 2.21
C ILE A 126 9.47 -15.50 2.40
N ALA A 127 10.52 -15.43 3.21
CA ALA A 127 11.37 -16.57 3.49
C ALA A 127 10.59 -17.73 4.11
N ASN A 128 9.73 -17.44 5.11
CA ASN A 128 8.94 -18.44 5.80
C ASN A 128 7.80 -19.02 4.96
N SER A 129 7.34 -18.31 3.94
CA SER A 129 6.28 -18.79 3.05
C SER A 129 6.74 -19.91 2.12
N GLY A 130 8.04 -20.05 1.92
CA GLY A 130 8.63 -20.99 0.96
C GLY A 130 8.45 -20.57 -0.49
N LYS A 131 7.98 -19.36 -0.75
CA LYS A 131 7.77 -18.82 -2.09
C LYS A 131 8.82 -17.77 -2.45
N ASP A 132 9.14 -17.66 -3.73
CA ASP A 132 10.01 -16.63 -4.27
C ASP A 132 9.13 -15.50 -4.82
N ILE A 133 8.87 -14.49 -3.99
CA ILE A 133 8.02 -13.36 -4.35
C ILE A 133 8.90 -12.13 -4.55
N PRO A 134 8.87 -11.47 -5.74
CA PRO A 134 9.62 -10.25 -5.96
C PRO A 134 9.21 -9.16 -4.96
N CYS A 135 10.19 -8.53 -4.32
CA CYS A 135 9.95 -7.51 -3.31
C CYS A 135 10.80 -6.27 -3.60
N LYS A 136 10.14 -5.12 -3.65
CA LYS A 136 10.76 -3.80 -3.81
C LYS A 136 10.51 -2.98 -2.55
N VAL A 137 11.53 -2.26 -2.07
CA VAL A 137 11.43 -1.38 -0.90
C VAL A 137 11.65 0.06 -1.32
N THR A 138 10.70 0.92 -0.99
CA THR A 138 10.80 2.37 -1.19
C THR A 138 10.87 3.06 0.15
N VAL A 139 11.85 3.96 0.32
CA VAL A 139 12.03 4.74 1.53
C VAL A 139 11.66 6.19 1.27
N LEU A 140 10.79 6.74 2.12
CA LEU A 140 10.32 8.12 2.05
C LEU A 140 10.94 8.96 3.16
N SER A 141 11.28 10.20 2.84
CA SER A 141 11.71 11.19 3.84
C SER A 141 10.51 11.78 4.59
N ILE A 142 10.77 12.32 5.76
CA ILE A 142 9.76 13.07 6.54
C ILE A 142 9.31 14.36 5.83
N ASN A 143 10.02 14.78 4.80
CA ASN A 143 9.66 15.94 3.96
C ASN A 143 8.82 15.54 2.72
N GLY A 144 8.53 14.25 2.55
CA GLY A 144 7.70 13.77 1.46
C GLY A 144 8.44 13.45 0.17
N ASP A 145 9.76 13.25 0.22
CA ASP A 145 10.58 12.87 -0.93
C ASP A 145 10.87 11.36 -0.95
N ILE A 146 11.06 10.81 -2.14
CA ILE A 146 11.55 9.44 -2.29
C ILE A 146 13.07 9.46 -2.15
N LEU A 147 13.60 8.78 -1.14
CA LEU A 147 15.05 8.68 -0.90
C LEU A 147 15.69 7.53 -1.66
N SER A 148 14.99 6.41 -1.78
CA SER A 148 15.46 5.22 -2.49
C SER A 148 14.30 4.33 -2.92
N GLU A 149 14.53 3.58 -3.95
CA GLU A 149 13.58 2.59 -4.47
C GLU A 149 14.27 1.23 -4.71
#